data_d40810a32f1476d1352b1c116ac49f51
#
_entry.id   d40810a32f1476d1352b1c116ac49f51
#
_cell.length_a   1.000
_cell.length_b   1.000
_cell.length_c   1.000
_cell.angle_alpha   90.00
_cell.angle_beta   90.00
_cell.angle_gamma   90.00
#
_symmetry.space_group_name_H-M   'P 1'
#
loop_
_entity.id
_entity.type
_entity.pdbx_description
1 polymer ?
#
loop_
_entity_poly.entity_id
_entity_poly.type
_entity_poly.pdbx_seq_one_letter_code
_entity_poly.pdbx_strand_id
1 'polypeptide(L)'
;MNLPVKRELTEKQEVFLNNLFENGGNISKATVDSGYSKYSRKWLSKTLRQEIINRCETELATHGPKAVHRLKQTMDDDGNNVKTSELRMKAAESILNRVGLGKKETIDHNVRAIHGIVVLPPKKKD
;
A
#
# COMPACT_ATOMS: atom_id res chain seq x y z
N MET A 1 13.89 27.43 8.49
CA MET A 1 13.01 26.51 7.80
C MET A 1 12.10 25.77 8.76
N ASN A 2 10.84 25.77 8.43
CA ASN A 2 9.88 25.13 9.30
C ASN A 2 9.64 23.70 8.86
N LEU A 3 10.18 22.78 9.61
CA LEU A 3 9.89 21.39 9.38
C LEU A 3 8.56 21.06 10.05
N PRO A 4 7.78 20.19 9.43
CA PRO A 4 6.54 19.78 10.08
C PRO A 4 6.88 19.11 11.41
N VAL A 5 6.20 19.54 12.43
CA VAL A 5 6.40 18.95 13.75
C VAL A 5 5.84 17.55 13.72
N LYS A 6 6.70 16.58 14.00
CA LYS A 6 6.25 15.21 14.05
C LYS A 6 5.37 15.05 15.28
N ARG A 7 4.17 14.60 15.05
CA ARG A 7 3.23 14.39 16.12
C ARG A 7 3.68 13.25 17.01
N GLU A 8 3.76 13.51 18.28
CA GLU A 8 4.10 12.44 19.21
C GLU A 8 2.89 11.59 19.48
N LEU A 9 3.09 10.30 19.39
CA LEU A 9 2.03 9.34 19.69
C LEU A 9 1.97 9.09 21.18
N THR A 10 0.76 8.93 21.69
CA THR A 10 0.62 8.46 23.05
C THR A 10 1.00 7.00 23.13
N GLU A 11 1.28 6.56 24.36
CA GLU A 11 1.64 5.17 24.60
C GLU A 11 0.57 4.21 24.10
N LYS A 12 -0.69 4.56 24.37
CA LYS A 12 -1.83 3.76 23.90
C LYS A 12 -1.90 3.70 22.39
N GLN A 13 -1.62 4.80 21.74
CA GLN A 13 -1.64 4.85 20.27
C GLN A 13 -0.54 3.98 19.69
N GLU A 14 0.64 3.97 20.31
CA GLU A 14 1.71 3.10 19.85
C GLU A 14 1.35 1.64 20.03
N VAL A 15 0.76 1.30 21.17
CA VAL A 15 0.31 -0.07 21.40
C VAL A 15 -0.73 -0.47 20.38
N PHE A 16 -1.65 0.44 20.06
CA PHE A 16 -2.67 0.18 19.04
C PHE A 16 -2.02 -0.13 17.69
N LEU A 17 -1.07 0.69 17.27
CA LEU A 17 -0.39 0.50 15.99
C LEU A 17 0.39 -0.82 15.96
N ASN A 18 1.10 -1.11 17.03
CA ASN A 18 1.83 -2.36 17.10
C ASN A 18 0.89 -3.56 17.02
N ASN A 19 -0.19 -3.52 17.75
CA ASN A 19 -1.17 -4.60 17.72
C ASN A 19 -1.80 -4.76 16.35
N LEU A 20 -2.10 -3.64 15.69
CA LEU A 20 -2.72 -3.66 14.38
C LEU A 20 -1.84 -4.39 13.36
N PHE A 21 -0.55 -4.13 13.38
CA PHE A 21 0.36 -4.75 12.42
C PHE A 21 0.77 -6.15 12.82
N GLU A 22 0.61 -6.51 14.08
CA GLU A 22 0.93 -7.85 14.55
C GLU A 22 -0.23 -8.83 14.39
N ASN A 23 -1.47 -8.32 14.46
CA ASN A 23 -2.63 -9.20 14.41
C ASN A 23 -3.20 -9.37 12.99
N GLY A 24 -2.47 -8.93 11.99
CA GLY A 24 -2.90 -9.09 10.61
C GLY A 24 -3.86 -8.03 10.11
N GLY A 25 -3.91 -6.88 10.77
CA GLY A 25 -4.74 -5.78 10.30
C GLY A 25 -6.13 -5.73 10.89
N ASN A 26 -6.37 -6.45 11.95
CA ASN A 26 -7.70 -6.44 12.59
C ASN A 26 -7.84 -5.21 13.48
N ILE A 27 -8.47 -4.17 12.95
CA ILE A 27 -8.62 -2.89 13.65
C ILE A 27 -9.44 -3.03 14.92
N SER A 28 -10.52 -3.80 14.86
CA SER A 28 -11.40 -3.98 16.02
C SER A 28 -10.65 -4.61 17.20
N LYS A 29 -9.87 -5.66 16.90
CA LYS A 29 -9.12 -6.34 17.95
C LYS A 29 -8.02 -5.42 18.48
N ALA A 30 -7.31 -4.73 17.60
CA ALA A 30 -6.25 -3.82 18.03
C ALA A 30 -6.79 -2.72 18.93
N THR A 31 -7.96 -2.20 18.61
CA THR A 31 -8.59 -1.15 19.40
C THR A 31 -8.82 -1.61 20.83
N VAL A 32 -9.44 -2.77 20.99
CA VAL A 32 -9.75 -3.30 22.31
C VAL A 32 -8.49 -3.72 23.06
N ASP A 33 -7.58 -4.40 22.37
CA ASP A 33 -6.37 -4.89 22.99
C ASP A 33 -5.44 -3.78 23.48
N SER A 34 -5.56 -2.59 22.90
CA SER A 34 -4.76 -1.45 23.33
C SER A 34 -5.42 -0.63 24.44
N GLY A 35 -6.57 -1.06 24.91
CA GLY A 35 -7.24 -0.41 26.03
C GLY A 35 -8.26 0.64 25.64
N TYR A 36 -8.58 0.77 24.38
CA TYR A 36 -9.63 1.68 23.93
C TYR A 36 -10.98 0.98 23.91
N SER A 37 -12.03 1.79 23.98
CA SER A 37 -13.37 1.28 23.76
C SER A 37 -13.53 0.78 22.33
N LYS A 38 -14.32 -0.26 22.15
CA LYS A 38 -14.55 -0.79 20.79
C LYS A 38 -15.16 0.26 19.86
N TYR A 39 -15.77 1.28 20.42
CA TYR A 39 -16.38 2.34 19.61
C TYR A 39 -15.36 3.38 19.13
N SER A 40 -14.12 3.30 19.61
CA SER A 40 -13.07 4.23 19.21
C SER A 40 -12.42 3.87 17.87
N ARG A 41 -12.82 2.76 17.28
CA ARG A 41 -12.19 2.25 16.06
C ARG A 41 -12.12 3.28 14.93
N LYS A 42 -13.23 3.93 14.64
CA LYS A 42 -13.27 4.92 13.56
C LYS A 42 -12.41 6.13 13.87
N TRP A 43 -12.50 6.59 15.09
CA TRP A 43 -11.69 7.73 15.52
C TRP A 43 -10.22 7.44 15.42
N LEU A 44 -9.80 6.25 15.86
CA LEU A 44 -8.40 5.85 15.80
C LEU A 44 -7.92 5.76 14.35
N SER A 45 -8.73 5.17 13.47
CA SER A 45 -8.36 5.05 12.07
C SER A 45 -8.18 6.39 11.41
N LYS A 46 -9.03 7.35 11.75
CA LYS A 46 -8.92 8.69 11.21
C LYS A 46 -7.74 9.44 11.78
N THR A 47 -7.61 9.39 13.10
CA THR A 47 -6.58 10.16 13.80
C THR A 47 -5.18 9.67 13.46
N LEU A 48 -5.01 8.35 13.33
CA LEU A 48 -3.71 7.75 13.08
C LEU A 48 -3.51 7.32 11.64
N ARG A 49 -4.32 7.86 10.75
CA ARG A 49 -4.26 7.47 9.34
C ARG A 49 -2.85 7.62 8.75
N GLN A 50 -2.22 8.76 8.99
CA GLN A 50 -0.89 9.00 8.41
C GLN A 50 0.14 8.06 9.01
N GLU A 51 0.05 7.81 10.30
CA GLU A 51 0.95 6.86 10.96
C GLU A 51 0.76 5.44 10.44
N ILE A 52 -0.49 5.06 10.18
CA ILE A 52 -0.77 3.75 9.60
C ILE A 52 -0.15 3.63 8.21
N ILE A 53 -0.34 4.66 7.38
CA ILE A 53 0.23 4.68 6.03
C ILE A 53 1.75 4.60 6.09
N ASN A 54 2.37 5.40 6.95
CA ASN A 54 3.82 5.40 7.08
C ASN A 54 4.34 4.04 7.51
N ARG A 55 3.63 3.39 8.42
CA ARG A 55 4.04 2.07 8.89
C ARG A 55 3.84 1.00 7.81
N CYS A 56 2.79 1.13 7.01
CA CYS A 56 2.59 0.24 5.87
C CYS A 56 3.75 0.35 4.88
N GLU A 57 4.18 1.57 4.60
CA GLU A 57 5.30 1.79 3.70
C GLU A 57 6.58 1.17 4.24
N THR A 58 6.82 1.33 5.53
CA THR A 58 7.99 0.74 6.18
C THR A 58 7.94 -0.79 6.10
N GLU A 59 6.77 -1.36 6.37
CA GLU A 59 6.61 -2.81 6.31
C GLU A 59 6.81 -3.32 4.89
N LEU A 60 6.28 -2.62 3.91
CA LEU A 60 6.49 -3.00 2.50
C LEU A 60 7.97 -2.94 2.14
N ALA A 61 8.67 -1.90 2.56
CA ALA A 61 10.09 -1.78 2.28
C ALA A 61 10.88 -2.88 2.97
N THR A 62 10.49 -3.23 4.21
CA THR A 62 11.19 -4.25 4.98
C THR A 62 10.98 -5.64 4.38
N HIS A 63 9.76 -5.93 3.97
CA HIS A 63 9.42 -7.25 3.45
C HIS A 63 9.49 -7.35 1.93
N GLY A 64 9.71 -6.22 1.28
CA GLY A 64 9.80 -6.19 -0.17
C GLY A 64 10.83 -7.13 -0.75
N PRO A 65 12.07 -7.13 -0.24
CA PRO A 65 13.08 -8.04 -0.77
C PRO A 65 12.68 -9.50 -0.69
N LYS A 66 12.03 -9.88 0.40
CA LYS A 66 11.55 -11.26 0.57
C LYS A 66 10.44 -11.58 -0.44
N ALA A 67 9.53 -10.63 -0.64
CA ALA A 67 8.45 -10.80 -1.60
C ALA A 67 9.01 -10.92 -3.01
N VAL A 68 9.98 -10.07 -3.36
CA VAL A 68 10.62 -10.14 -4.66
C VAL A 68 11.31 -11.48 -4.85
N HIS A 69 11.96 -11.97 -3.82
CA HIS A 69 12.60 -13.28 -3.87
C HIS A 69 11.59 -14.39 -4.18
N ARG A 70 10.45 -14.35 -3.50
CA ARG A 70 9.39 -15.33 -3.74
C ARG A 70 8.83 -15.23 -5.16
N LEU A 71 8.64 -14.00 -5.64
CA LEU A 71 8.17 -13.80 -7.01
C LEU A 71 9.18 -14.33 -8.02
N LYS A 72 10.47 -14.12 -7.76
CA LYS A 72 11.52 -14.64 -8.63
C LYS A 72 11.49 -16.17 -8.66
N GLN A 73 11.31 -16.79 -7.49
CA GLN A 73 11.21 -18.24 -7.42
C GLN A 73 10.03 -18.75 -8.25
N THR A 74 8.91 -18.05 -8.20
CA THR A 74 7.74 -18.42 -8.98
C THR A 74 8.01 -18.29 -10.48
N MET A 75 8.72 -17.21 -10.86
CA MET A 75 9.09 -17.00 -12.27
C MET A 75 10.00 -18.12 -12.78
N ASP A 76 10.87 -18.61 -11.93
CA ASP A 76 11.87 -19.61 -12.33
C ASP A 76 11.39 -21.05 -12.19
N ASP A 77 10.15 -21.22 -11.77
CA ASP A 77 9.59 -22.55 -11.59
C ASP A 77 9.46 -23.28 -12.92
N ASP A 78 10.04 -24.47 -13.00
CA ASP A 78 10.08 -25.26 -14.21
C ASP A 78 8.85 -26.11 -14.46
N GLY A 79 7.82 -25.94 -13.68
CA GLY A 79 6.60 -26.70 -13.84
C GLY A 79 6.05 -26.57 -15.26
N ASN A 80 5.61 -27.69 -15.81
CA ASN A 80 5.18 -27.75 -17.19
C ASN A 80 3.70 -27.63 -17.42
N ASN A 81 2.92 -27.31 -16.40
CA ASN A 81 1.49 -27.17 -16.61
C ASN A 81 1.12 -25.70 -16.85
N VAL A 82 -0.06 -25.51 -17.43
CA VAL A 82 -0.56 -24.18 -17.77
C VAL A 82 -0.66 -23.29 -16.54
N LYS A 83 -1.09 -23.87 -15.45
CA LYS A 83 -1.27 -23.11 -14.21
C LYS A 83 0.05 -22.54 -13.70
N THR A 84 1.13 -23.33 -13.77
CA THR A 84 2.44 -22.87 -13.38
C THR A 84 2.93 -21.74 -14.29
N SER A 85 2.67 -21.85 -15.58
CA SER A 85 3.02 -20.81 -16.55
C SER A 85 2.29 -19.51 -16.26
N GLU A 86 1.01 -19.60 -15.94
CA GLU A 86 0.22 -18.43 -15.58
C GLU A 86 0.76 -17.75 -14.32
N LEU A 87 1.14 -18.55 -13.32
CA LEU A 87 1.70 -18.00 -12.09
C LEU A 87 3.01 -17.29 -12.35
N ARG A 88 3.85 -17.86 -13.21
CA ARG A 88 5.11 -17.21 -13.57
C ARG A 88 4.88 -15.88 -14.25
N MET A 89 3.93 -15.83 -15.17
CA MET A 89 3.60 -14.58 -15.85
C MET A 89 3.06 -13.54 -14.90
N LYS A 90 2.18 -13.94 -14.02
CA LYS A 90 1.61 -13.01 -13.02
C LYS A 90 2.68 -12.49 -12.07
N ALA A 91 3.60 -13.35 -11.67
CA ALA A 91 4.70 -12.92 -10.80
C ALA A 91 5.59 -11.90 -11.51
N ALA A 92 5.91 -12.14 -12.78
CA ALA A 92 6.72 -11.22 -13.56
C ALA A 92 6.02 -9.88 -13.72
N GLU A 93 4.73 -9.90 -14.06
CA GLU A 93 3.95 -8.67 -14.18
C GLU A 93 3.90 -7.90 -12.87
N SER A 94 3.73 -8.63 -11.77
CA SER A 94 3.67 -8.01 -10.46
C SER A 94 4.95 -7.26 -10.13
N ILE A 95 6.10 -7.85 -10.44
CA ILE A 95 7.38 -7.20 -10.21
C ILE A 95 7.52 -5.98 -11.10
N LEU A 96 7.22 -6.12 -12.38
CA LEU A 96 7.35 -5.01 -13.33
C LEU A 96 6.47 -3.84 -12.96
N ASN A 97 5.24 -4.12 -12.53
CA ASN A 97 4.32 -3.06 -12.12
C ASN A 97 4.85 -2.30 -10.91
N ARG A 98 5.41 -3.02 -9.95
CA ARG A 98 5.90 -2.40 -8.72
C ARG A 98 7.12 -1.53 -8.92
N VAL A 99 7.95 -1.87 -9.91
CA VAL A 99 9.11 -1.03 -10.20
C VAL A 99 8.80 0.04 -11.26
N GLY A 100 7.54 0.17 -11.65
CA GLY A 100 7.13 1.22 -12.57
C GLY A 100 7.39 0.93 -14.02
N LEU A 101 7.72 -0.31 -14.36
CA LEU A 101 7.98 -0.68 -15.74
C LEU A 101 6.78 -1.34 -16.42
N GLY A 102 5.64 -1.36 -15.71
CA GLY A 102 4.44 -1.94 -16.24
C GLY A 102 3.63 -0.95 -17.04
N LYS A 103 2.32 -0.96 -16.82
CA LYS A 103 1.40 -0.15 -17.61
C LYS A 103 1.48 1.31 -17.24
N LYS A 104 2.22 2.06 -18.01
CA LYS A 104 2.38 3.49 -17.75
C LYS A 104 1.18 4.31 -18.15
N GLU A 105 0.35 3.78 -19.01
CA GLU A 105 -0.85 4.49 -19.42
C GLU A 105 -1.74 4.88 -18.27
N THR A 106 -1.81 4.02 -17.26
CA THR A 106 -2.63 4.30 -16.09
C THR A 106 -2.15 5.56 -15.37
N ILE A 107 -0.83 5.72 -15.31
CA ILE A 107 -0.24 6.88 -14.66
C ILE A 107 -0.55 8.14 -15.45
N ASP A 108 -0.44 8.08 -16.76
CA ASP A 108 -0.73 9.21 -17.61
C ASP A 108 -2.18 9.63 -17.49
N HIS A 109 -3.07 8.69 -17.44
CA HIS A 109 -4.47 8.98 -17.22
C HIS A 109 -4.70 9.75 -15.94
N ASN A 110 -4.08 9.30 -14.88
CA ASN A 110 -4.21 9.95 -13.59
C ASN A 110 -3.69 11.38 -13.62
N VAL A 111 -2.59 11.59 -14.27
CA VAL A 111 -2.03 12.92 -14.42
C VAL A 111 -2.98 13.83 -15.17
N ARG A 112 -3.56 13.35 -16.22
CA ARG A 112 -4.53 14.14 -16.97
C ARG A 112 -5.75 14.47 -16.14
N ALA A 113 -6.22 13.52 -15.38
CA ALA A 113 -7.38 13.74 -14.54
C ALA A 113 -7.12 14.84 -13.54
N ILE A 114 -5.92 14.90 -13.05
CA ILE A 114 -5.55 15.93 -12.10
C ILE A 114 -5.49 17.28 -12.75
N HIS A 115 -4.91 17.31 -13.92
CA HIS A 115 -4.73 18.56 -14.55
C HIS A 115 -5.83 19.00 -15.36
N GLY A 116 -6.53 18.42 -15.68
CA GLY A 116 -7.20 18.90 -16.42
C GLY A 116 -8.26 18.82 -16.94
N ILE A 117 -8.49 18.67 -16.43
CA ILE A 117 -9.43 19.07 -16.84
C ILE A 117 -9.34 19.62 -18.04
N VAL A 118 -8.54 20.12 -18.14
CA VAL A 118 -8.29 20.59 -19.08
C VAL A 118 -8.30 20.01 -20.19
N VAL A 119 -8.10 19.40 -20.14
CA VAL A 119 -7.95 18.90 -21.17
C VAL A 119 -8.83 18.68 -22.03
N LEU A 120 -9.42 18.88 -21.85
CA LEU A 120 -10.14 18.58 -22.71
C LEU A 120 -10.19 19.06 -23.71
N PRO A 121 -10.16 18.89 -24.08
CA PRO A 121 -10.11 19.06 -25.04
C PRO A 121 -10.29 19.87 -25.75
N PRO A 122 -10.03 20.15 -26.09
CA PRO A 122 -10.24 20.94 -26.76
C PRO A 122 -10.90 20.80 -27.82
N LYS A 123 -11.18 20.86 -27.95
CA LYS A 123 -11.59 20.67 -28.78
C LYS A 123 -11.74 21.24 -29.70
N LYS A 124 -11.75 21.40 -30.00
CA LYS A 124 -11.86 21.80 -30.78
C LYS A 124 -12.50 22.38 -31.36
N LYS A 125 -12.58 22.91 -31.57
CA LYS A 125 -13.14 23.43 -32.13
C LYS A 125 -13.35 23.61 -33.20
N ASP A 126 -13.80 23.68 -33.51
CA ASP A 126 -13.95 23.76 -34.51
C ASP A 126 -13.86 24.18 -35.16
#